data_2f9098f7cbf60b76bd49f7df6c8bb06c
#
_entry.id   2f9098f7cbf60b76bd49f7df6c8bb06c
#
_cell.length_a   1.000
_cell.length_b   1.000
_cell.length_c   1.000
_cell.angle_alpha   90.00
_cell.angle_beta   90.00
_cell.angle_gamma   90.00
#
_symmetry.space_group_name_H-M   'P 1'
#
loop_
_entity.id
_entity.type
_entity.pdbx_description
1 polymer ?
#
loop_
_entity_poly.entity_id
_entity_poly.type
_entity_poly.pdbx_seq_one_letter_code
_entity_poly.pdbx_strand_id
1 'polypeptide(L)'
;MKIETINLFTDWLKIENIYEDGIIKNIQKEYIYILKIIPINFNLKSEIEKEVILNDYKKIFSNLEIELQIFIKNKKINLEKNKKYILENNHSIISKKYINYLEKLNNNKKTTNKEYYLIIKNKNKEKLKEIILKINEQLNQCKNKTEKLNKNEIEELIKTTLITGDE
;
A
#
# COMPACT_ATOMS: atom_id res chain seq x y z
N MET A 1 -24.09 9.29 -11.80
CA MET A 1 -23.59 7.89 -11.76
C MET A 1 -22.42 7.64 -10.81
N LYS A 2 -21.60 8.63 -10.43
CA LYS A 2 -20.46 8.41 -9.50
C LYS A 2 -20.84 8.32 -8.01
N ILE A 3 -21.91 8.96 -7.57
CA ILE A 3 -22.29 9.05 -6.15
C ILE A 3 -22.96 7.76 -5.65
N GLU A 4 -23.79 7.14 -6.47
CA GLU A 4 -24.49 5.89 -6.10
C GLU A 4 -23.52 4.70 -5.95
N THR A 5 -22.49 4.63 -6.78
CA THR A 5 -21.49 3.55 -6.69
C THR A 5 -20.66 3.62 -5.41
N ILE A 6 -20.40 4.83 -4.88
CA ILE A 6 -19.66 5.03 -3.63
C ILE A 6 -20.50 4.60 -2.43
N ASN A 7 -21.79 4.88 -2.42
CA ASN A 7 -22.68 4.52 -1.33
C ASN A 7 -22.88 3.00 -1.20
N LEU A 8 -23.15 2.32 -2.31
CA LEU A 8 -23.24 0.84 -2.36
C LEU A 8 -21.97 0.15 -1.82
N PHE A 9 -20.82 0.78 -2.02
CA PHE A 9 -19.52 0.25 -1.66
C PHE A 9 -19.21 0.40 -0.17
N THR A 10 -19.49 1.57 0.39
CA THR A 10 -19.36 1.83 1.83
C THR A 10 -20.33 0.99 2.65
N ASP A 11 -21.54 0.74 2.12
CA ASP A 11 -22.54 -0.12 2.75
C ASP A 11 -22.09 -1.58 2.80
N TRP A 12 -21.49 -2.09 1.72
CA TRP A 12 -20.97 -3.47 1.69
C TRP A 12 -19.78 -3.68 2.63
N LEU A 13 -18.85 -2.72 2.70
CA LEU A 13 -17.70 -2.75 3.61
C LEU A 13 -18.06 -2.38 5.06
N LYS A 14 -19.33 -2.03 5.29
CA LYS A 14 -19.80 -1.57 6.62
C LYS A 14 -18.98 -0.37 7.14
N ILE A 15 -18.56 0.53 6.23
CA ILE A 15 -17.86 1.77 6.56
C ILE A 15 -18.91 2.84 6.91
N GLU A 16 -18.80 3.42 8.10
CA GLU A 16 -19.64 4.54 8.54
C GLU A 16 -19.03 5.89 8.06
N ASN A 17 -17.71 6.06 8.19
CA ASN A 17 -17.03 7.28 7.81
C ASN A 17 -15.54 7.05 7.53
N ILE A 18 -14.97 7.85 6.64
CA ILE A 18 -13.53 7.98 6.40
C ILE A 18 -13.14 9.41 6.75
N TYR A 19 -12.32 9.57 7.79
CA TYR A 19 -11.85 10.86 8.26
C TYR A 19 -10.71 11.40 7.39
N GLU A 20 -10.49 12.72 7.43
CA GLU A 20 -9.40 13.35 6.68
C GLU A 20 -8.00 12.87 7.10
N ASP A 21 -7.85 12.44 8.36
CA ASP A 21 -6.62 11.85 8.90
C ASP A 21 -6.37 10.40 8.44
N GLY A 22 -7.22 9.87 7.55
CA GLY A 22 -7.12 8.51 7.02
C GLY A 22 -7.63 7.43 7.96
N ILE A 23 -8.26 7.78 9.07
CA ILE A 23 -8.90 6.80 9.95
C ILE A 23 -10.28 6.47 9.40
N ILE A 24 -10.59 5.19 9.31
CA ILE A 24 -11.88 4.65 8.90
C ILE A 24 -12.66 4.29 10.15
N LYS A 25 -13.93 4.66 10.23
CA LYS A 25 -14.86 4.19 11.25
C LYS A 25 -15.87 3.25 10.62
N ASN A 26 -16.00 2.04 11.16
CA ASN A 26 -16.99 1.08 10.69
C ASN A 26 -18.31 1.18 11.49
N ILE A 27 -19.37 0.52 11.01
CA ILE A 27 -20.68 0.51 11.68
C ILE A 27 -20.65 -0.19 13.05
N GLN A 28 -19.62 -1.01 13.34
CA GLN A 28 -19.41 -1.66 14.64
C GLN A 28 -18.73 -0.74 15.65
N LYS A 29 -18.57 0.56 15.30
CA LYS A 29 -17.86 1.58 16.09
C LYS A 29 -16.38 1.27 16.35
N GLU A 30 -15.75 0.51 15.46
CA GLU A 30 -14.32 0.28 15.47
C GLU A 30 -13.63 1.27 14.54
N TYR A 31 -12.43 1.65 14.91
CA TYR A 31 -11.55 2.49 14.09
C TYR A 31 -10.49 1.64 13.42
N ILE A 32 -10.30 1.85 12.13
CA ILE A 32 -9.37 1.10 11.28
C ILE A 32 -8.41 2.09 10.66
N TYR A 33 -7.13 1.73 10.61
CA TYR A 33 -6.11 2.50 9.93
C TYR A 33 -5.33 1.62 8.97
N ILE A 34 -5.05 2.14 7.78
CA ILE A 34 -4.29 1.46 6.74
C ILE A 34 -2.96 2.18 6.56
N LEU A 35 -1.88 1.49 6.87
CA LEU A 35 -0.52 1.98 6.73
C LEU A 35 0.14 1.32 5.53
N LYS A 36 0.56 2.10 4.54
CA LYS A 36 1.30 1.57 3.40
C LYS A 36 2.76 1.40 3.77
N ILE A 37 3.32 0.24 3.47
CA ILE A 37 4.72 -0.11 3.76
C ILE A 37 5.53 -0.08 2.47
N ILE A 38 6.63 0.64 2.48
CA ILE A 38 7.61 0.61 1.39
C ILE A 38 8.62 -0.50 1.71
N PRO A 39 8.61 -1.59 0.91
CA PRO A 39 9.49 -2.73 1.19
C PRO A 39 10.96 -2.36 0.97
N ILE A 40 11.83 -2.93 1.80
CA ILE A 40 13.27 -2.89 1.57
C ILE A 40 13.68 -3.99 0.61
N ASN A 41 14.79 -3.80 -0.10
CA ASN A 41 15.39 -4.88 -0.88
C ASN A 41 16.19 -5.81 0.06
N PHE A 42 15.47 -6.73 0.71
CA PHE A 42 16.04 -7.66 1.68
C PHE A 42 17.13 -8.55 1.09
N ASN A 43 16.99 -8.95 -0.18
CA ASN A 43 17.96 -9.85 -0.85
C ASN A 43 19.34 -9.20 -1.08
N LEU A 44 19.39 -7.87 -1.14
CA LEU A 44 20.65 -7.12 -1.29
C LEU A 44 21.37 -6.86 0.05
N LYS A 45 20.82 -7.34 1.17
CA LYS A 45 21.40 -7.19 2.50
C LYS A 45 22.41 -8.29 2.78
N SER A 46 23.44 -7.96 3.58
CA SER A 46 24.35 -8.97 4.13
C SER A 46 23.61 -9.91 5.09
N GLU A 47 24.13 -11.09 5.36
CA GLU A 47 23.49 -12.04 6.27
C GLU A 47 23.32 -11.46 7.68
N ILE A 48 24.31 -10.71 8.17
CA ILE A 48 24.24 -10.02 9.48
C ILE A 48 23.10 -8.99 9.50
N GLU A 49 22.98 -8.17 8.44
CA GLU A 49 21.87 -7.20 8.33
C GLU A 49 20.51 -7.89 8.25
N LYS A 50 20.41 -9.00 7.52
CA LYS A 50 19.19 -9.79 7.43
C LYS A 50 18.75 -10.31 8.79
N GLU A 51 19.69 -10.85 9.56
CA GLU A 51 19.44 -11.38 10.90
C GLU A 51 18.95 -10.27 11.86
N VAL A 52 19.58 -9.10 11.83
CA VAL A 52 19.15 -7.94 12.62
C VAL A 52 17.71 -7.53 12.26
N ILE A 53 17.44 -7.39 10.97
CA ILE A 53 16.11 -7.00 10.48
C ILE A 53 15.05 -8.03 10.93
N LEU A 54 15.33 -9.32 10.77
CA LEU A 54 14.39 -10.38 11.19
C LEU A 54 14.14 -10.39 12.68
N ASN A 55 15.19 -10.17 13.51
CA ASN A 55 15.04 -10.07 14.95
C ASN A 55 14.21 -8.86 15.37
N ASP A 56 14.37 -7.72 14.68
CA ASP A 56 13.57 -6.53 14.94
C ASP A 56 12.09 -6.75 14.56
N TYR A 57 11.81 -7.37 13.42
CA TYR A 57 10.45 -7.77 13.07
C TYR A 57 9.84 -8.73 14.10
N LYS A 58 10.62 -9.72 14.56
CA LYS A 58 10.17 -10.65 15.60
C LYS A 58 9.78 -9.92 16.88
N LYS A 59 10.55 -8.92 17.31
CA LYS A 59 10.22 -8.08 18.48
C LYS A 59 8.93 -7.30 18.27
N ILE A 60 8.75 -6.71 17.07
CA ILE A 60 7.52 -5.99 16.74
C ILE A 60 6.31 -6.89 16.91
N PHE A 61 6.29 -8.03 16.22
CA PHE A 61 5.14 -8.91 16.21
C PHE A 61 4.90 -9.66 17.52
N SER A 62 5.94 -9.94 18.29
CA SER A 62 5.79 -10.61 19.60
C SER A 62 5.22 -9.68 20.69
N ASN A 63 5.37 -8.37 20.55
CA ASN A 63 4.94 -7.38 21.54
C ASN A 63 3.64 -6.67 21.17
N LEU A 64 2.95 -7.12 20.10
CA LEU A 64 1.71 -6.51 19.67
C LEU A 64 0.51 -7.23 20.32
N GLU A 65 -0.15 -6.55 21.23
CA GLU A 65 -1.44 -6.94 21.82
C GLU A 65 -2.64 -6.46 20.98
N ILE A 66 -2.51 -6.47 19.65
CA ILE A 66 -3.51 -5.92 18.74
C ILE A 66 -3.73 -6.84 17.55
N GLU A 67 -4.93 -6.77 16.97
CA GLU A 67 -5.23 -7.43 15.70
C GLU A 67 -4.56 -6.67 14.54
N LEU A 68 -3.68 -7.36 13.83
CA LEU A 68 -3.04 -6.89 12.61
C LEU A 68 -3.46 -7.75 11.43
N GLN A 69 -3.65 -7.09 10.30
CA GLN A 69 -3.80 -7.78 9.02
C GLN A 69 -2.79 -7.23 8.02
N ILE A 70 -2.07 -8.13 7.34
CA ILE A 70 -1.21 -7.76 6.22
C ILE A 70 -2.00 -7.96 4.93
N PHE A 71 -2.11 -6.89 4.14
CA PHE A 71 -2.77 -6.91 2.85
C PHE A 71 -1.74 -6.64 1.75
N ILE A 72 -1.70 -7.52 0.75
CA ILE A 72 -0.79 -7.42 -0.39
C ILE A 72 -1.61 -7.26 -1.66
N LYS A 73 -1.38 -6.16 -2.37
CA LYS A 73 -2.05 -5.84 -3.62
C LYS A 73 -1.10 -5.91 -4.79
N ASN A 74 -1.51 -6.57 -5.85
CA ASN A 74 -0.80 -6.51 -7.13
C ASN A 74 -1.22 -5.24 -7.89
N LYS A 75 -0.23 -4.46 -8.33
CA LYS A 75 -0.43 -3.25 -9.12
C LYS A 75 0.27 -3.39 -10.46
N LYS A 76 -0.44 -3.14 -11.53
CA LYS A 76 0.18 -3.06 -12.87
C LYS A 76 1.20 -1.92 -12.87
N ILE A 77 2.38 -2.18 -13.39
CA ILE A 77 3.42 -1.15 -13.52
C ILE A 77 2.99 -0.20 -14.65
N ASN A 78 2.83 1.07 -14.32
CA ASN A 78 2.57 2.10 -15.33
C ASN A 78 3.88 2.67 -15.85
N LEU A 79 4.25 2.30 -17.06
CA LEU A 79 5.48 2.75 -17.73
C LEU A 79 5.27 4.01 -18.58
N GLU A 80 4.08 4.61 -18.59
CA GLU A 80 3.78 5.79 -19.42
C GLU A 80 4.65 7.00 -19.07
N LYS A 81 4.95 7.21 -17.78
CA LYS A 81 5.86 8.27 -17.33
C LYS A 81 7.28 8.08 -17.91
N ASN A 82 7.75 6.84 -17.92
CA ASN A 82 9.07 6.50 -18.47
C ASN A 82 9.10 6.71 -19.98
N LYS A 83 8.03 6.31 -20.70
CA LYS A 83 7.91 6.57 -22.14
C LYS A 83 7.91 8.05 -22.46
N LYS A 84 7.10 8.83 -21.72
CA LYS A 84 7.01 10.28 -21.90
C LYS A 84 8.39 10.95 -21.72
N TYR A 85 9.10 10.61 -20.64
CA TYR A 85 10.45 11.12 -20.39
C TYR A 85 11.42 10.81 -21.51
N ILE A 86 11.38 9.60 -22.08
CA ILE A 86 12.27 9.19 -23.18
C ILE A 86 11.91 9.97 -24.46
N LEU A 87 10.62 10.13 -24.76
CA LEU A 87 10.18 10.87 -25.94
C LEU A 87 10.53 12.35 -25.87
N GLU A 88 10.51 12.94 -24.69
CA GLU A 88 10.83 14.36 -24.49
C GLU A 88 12.34 14.63 -24.54
N ASN A 89 13.17 13.66 -24.14
CA ASN A 89 14.62 13.89 -23.96
C ASN A 89 15.51 13.19 -25.00
N ASN A 90 14.97 12.30 -25.85
CA ASN A 90 15.79 11.55 -26.78
C ASN A 90 14.99 11.03 -27.99
N HIS A 91 15.41 11.42 -29.19
CA HIS A 91 14.76 11.04 -30.45
C HIS A 91 15.56 10.01 -31.29
N SER A 92 16.50 9.30 -30.68
CA SER A 92 17.32 8.32 -31.38
C SER A 92 16.55 7.05 -31.79
N ILE A 93 17.09 6.30 -32.73
CA ILE A 93 16.58 4.98 -33.15
C ILE A 93 16.53 4.01 -31.94
N ILE A 94 17.51 4.14 -31.03
CA ILE A 94 17.62 3.32 -29.82
C ILE A 94 16.43 3.61 -28.89
N SER A 95 16.06 4.88 -28.73
CA SER A 95 14.91 5.29 -27.92
C SER A 95 13.60 4.68 -28.43
N LYS A 96 13.40 4.65 -29.74
CA LYS A 96 12.21 4.02 -30.35
C LYS A 96 12.17 2.51 -30.08
N LYS A 97 13.30 1.82 -30.22
CA LYS A 97 13.40 0.37 -29.88
C LYS A 97 13.12 0.12 -28.41
N TYR A 98 13.60 0.99 -27.52
CA TYR A 98 13.36 0.87 -26.09
C TYR A 98 11.90 1.13 -25.71
N ILE A 99 11.23 2.10 -26.34
CA ILE A 99 9.80 2.34 -26.17
C ILE A 99 8.98 1.11 -26.58
N ASN A 100 9.27 0.51 -27.74
CA ASN A 100 8.60 -0.71 -28.19
C ASN A 100 8.82 -1.88 -27.20
N TYR A 101 10.00 -1.96 -26.58
CA TYR A 101 10.26 -2.94 -25.53
C TYR A 101 9.42 -2.67 -24.27
N LEU A 102 9.32 -1.41 -23.82
CA LEU A 102 8.48 -1.01 -22.70
C LEU A 102 7.00 -1.31 -22.96
N GLU A 103 6.52 -1.13 -24.19
CA GLU A 103 5.16 -1.48 -24.58
C GLU A 103 4.88 -2.98 -24.48
N LYS A 104 5.80 -3.79 -24.98
CA LYS A 104 5.71 -5.25 -24.82
C LYS A 104 5.68 -5.67 -23.35
N LEU A 105 6.50 -5.03 -22.51
CA LEU A 105 6.49 -5.26 -21.06
C LEU A 105 5.16 -4.84 -20.43
N ASN A 106 4.65 -3.65 -20.78
CA ASN A 106 3.42 -3.10 -20.22
C ASN A 106 2.18 -3.94 -20.59
N ASN A 107 2.17 -4.51 -21.80
CA ASN A 107 1.11 -5.39 -22.27
C ASN A 107 1.20 -6.82 -21.71
N ASN A 108 2.33 -7.15 -21.08
CA ASN A 108 2.52 -8.45 -20.47
C ASN A 108 1.81 -8.47 -19.11
N LYS A 109 0.72 -9.23 -18.98
CA LYS A 109 -0.10 -9.35 -17.74
C LYS A 109 0.73 -9.73 -16.49
N LYS A 110 1.95 -10.21 -16.67
CA LYS A 110 2.86 -10.63 -15.59
C LYS A 110 3.69 -9.50 -14.98
N THR A 111 3.70 -8.29 -15.56
CA THR A 111 4.49 -7.17 -15.06
C THR A 111 3.71 -6.42 -13.97
N THR A 112 3.68 -7.01 -12.79
CA THR A 112 3.02 -6.42 -11.61
C THR A 112 4.05 -6.08 -10.55
N ASN A 113 3.82 -4.99 -9.85
CA ASN A 113 4.50 -4.66 -8.60
C ASN A 113 3.58 -5.00 -7.43
N LYS A 114 4.15 -5.30 -6.26
CA LYS A 114 3.38 -5.56 -5.04
C LYS A 114 3.39 -4.32 -4.17
N GLU A 115 2.22 -3.91 -3.72
CA GLU A 115 2.04 -2.91 -2.67
C GLU A 115 1.66 -3.63 -1.38
N TYR A 116 2.23 -3.18 -0.27
CA TYR A 116 2.06 -3.81 1.03
C TYR A 116 1.39 -2.84 1.98
N TYR A 117 0.36 -3.32 2.66
CA TYR A 117 -0.43 -2.54 3.59
C TYR A 117 -0.57 -3.28 4.91
N LEU A 118 -0.46 -2.54 6.00
CA LEU A 118 -0.74 -3.02 7.34
C LEU A 118 -2.06 -2.41 7.80
N ILE A 119 -3.03 -3.24 8.12
CA ILE A 119 -4.34 -2.83 8.59
C ILE A 119 -4.38 -3.04 10.09
N ILE A 120 -4.69 -1.99 10.83
CA ILE A 120 -4.71 -1.96 12.29
C ILE A 120 -6.11 -1.56 12.73
N LYS A 121 -6.66 -2.27 13.72
CA LYS A 121 -8.00 -2.03 14.22
C LYS A 121 -8.02 -1.83 15.73
N ASN A 122 -8.82 -0.87 16.20
CA ASN A 122 -9.05 -0.67 17.63
C ASN A 122 -10.43 -0.04 17.87
N LYS A 123 -11.06 -0.32 19.03
CA LYS A 123 -12.33 0.28 19.43
C LYS A 123 -12.15 1.72 19.94
N ASN A 124 -10.97 2.10 20.37
CA ASN A 124 -10.65 3.44 20.85
C ASN A 124 -9.77 4.17 19.83
N LYS A 125 -10.23 5.35 19.37
CA LYS A 125 -9.54 6.15 18.34
C LYS A 125 -8.19 6.65 18.84
N GLU A 126 -8.09 7.12 20.07
CA GLU A 126 -6.85 7.67 20.63
C GLU A 126 -5.81 6.56 20.84
N LYS A 127 -6.25 5.42 21.38
CA LYS A 127 -5.38 4.23 21.49
C LYS A 127 -4.90 3.75 20.13
N LEU A 128 -5.74 3.81 19.09
CA LEU A 128 -5.34 3.49 17.71
C LEU A 128 -4.21 4.40 17.23
N LYS A 129 -4.29 5.71 17.49
CA LYS A 129 -3.26 6.68 17.11
C LYS A 129 -1.92 6.39 17.81
N GLU A 130 -1.94 6.08 19.09
CA GLU A 130 -0.74 5.69 19.84
C GLU A 130 -0.09 4.43 19.25
N ILE A 131 -0.90 3.43 18.93
CA ILE A 131 -0.45 2.19 18.30
C ILE A 131 0.19 2.47 16.93
N ILE A 132 -0.43 3.31 16.11
CA ILE A 132 0.09 3.69 14.79
C ILE A 132 1.47 4.35 14.92
N LEU A 133 1.63 5.27 15.87
CA LEU A 133 2.92 5.91 16.11
C LEU A 133 3.99 4.89 16.50
N LYS A 134 3.68 4.02 17.47
CA LYS A 134 4.59 2.98 17.93
C LYS A 134 5.00 2.02 16.80
N ILE A 135 4.05 1.53 16.01
CA ILE A 135 4.33 0.63 14.88
C ILE A 135 5.19 1.35 13.83
N ASN A 136 4.86 2.61 13.53
CA ASN A 136 5.61 3.40 12.56
C ASN A 136 7.08 3.57 12.98
N GLU A 137 7.33 3.89 14.24
CA GLU A 137 8.69 3.99 14.80
C GLU A 137 9.43 2.65 14.72
N GLN A 138 8.78 1.57 15.10
CA GLN A 138 9.37 0.23 15.06
C GLN A 138 9.68 -0.23 13.63
N LEU A 139 8.78 0.00 12.66
CA LEU A 139 9.03 -0.31 11.25
C LEU A 139 10.18 0.51 10.68
N ASN A 140 10.31 1.78 11.08
CA ASN A 140 11.46 2.61 10.69
C ASN A 140 12.78 2.07 11.24
N GLN A 141 12.79 1.51 12.46
CA GLN A 141 13.97 0.81 13.01
C GLN A 141 14.36 -0.38 12.15
N CYS A 142 13.38 -1.13 11.61
CA CYS A 142 13.60 -2.19 10.61
C CYS A 142 13.96 -1.67 9.22
N LYS A 143 14.25 -0.37 9.06
CA LYS A 143 14.55 0.32 7.79
C LYS A 143 13.39 0.31 6.77
N ASN A 144 12.18 -0.04 7.18
CA ASN A 144 10.99 0.09 6.34
C ASN A 144 10.42 1.49 6.47
N LYS A 145 10.32 2.18 5.34
CA LYS A 145 9.56 3.44 5.28
C LYS A 145 8.07 3.13 5.25
N THR A 146 7.30 4.02 5.83
CA THR A 146 5.83 3.93 5.83
C THR A 146 5.23 5.20 5.23
N GLU A 147 4.11 5.06 4.55
CA GLU A 147 3.34 6.17 4.00
C GLU A 147 1.94 6.16 4.63
N LYS A 148 1.51 7.32 5.10
CA LYS A 148 0.14 7.55 5.56
C LYS A 148 -0.74 7.75 4.34
N LEU A 149 -1.90 7.12 4.31
CA LEU A 149 -2.89 7.32 3.27
C LEU A 149 -3.89 8.39 3.72
N ASN A 150 -4.18 9.34 2.84
CA ASN A 150 -5.26 10.29 3.02
C ASN A 150 -6.61 9.66 2.61
N LYS A 151 -7.71 10.37 2.85
CA LYS A 151 -9.06 9.91 2.54
C LYS A 151 -9.22 9.47 1.10
N ASN A 152 -8.77 10.28 0.13
CA ASN A 152 -8.92 9.97 -1.29
C ASN A 152 -8.14 8.72 -1.70
N GLU A 153 -6.93 8.55 -1.16
CA GLU A 153 -6.08 7.37 -1.41
C GLU A 153 -6.70 6.09 -0.83
N ILE A 154 -7.33 6.19 0.34
CA ILE A 154 -8.06 5.08 0.95
C ILE A 154 -9.28 4.72 0.10
N GLU A 155 -10.08 5.68 -0.33
CA GLU A 155 -11.23 5.44 -1.20
C GLU A 155 -10.80 4.79 -2.52
N GLU A 156 -9.69 5.25 -3.12
CA GLU A 156 -9.13 4.66 -4.33
C GLU A 156 -8.63 3.23 -4.08
N LEU A 157 -7.91 3.00 -2.98
CA LEU A 157 -7.43 1.67 -2.60
C LEU A 157 -8.58 0.69 -2.47
N ILE A 158 -9.62 1.07 -1.75
CA ILE A 158 -10.80 0.27 -1.53
C ILE A 158 -11.49 -0.03 -2.88
N LYS A 159 -11.78 0.99 -3.69
CA LYS A 159 -12.42 0.82 -5.02
C LYS A 159 -11.63 -0.15 -5.91
N THR A 160 -10.33 0.09 -6.04
CA THR A 160 -9.49 -0.72 -6.93
C THR A 160 -9.26 -2.14 -6.43
N THR A 161 -9.40 -2.40 -5.14
CA THR A 161 -9.28 -3.76 -4.58
C THR A 161 -10.50 -4.62 -4.88
N LEU A 162 -11.69 -4.03 -4.92
CA LEU A 162 -12.94 -4.77 -5.15
C LEU A 162 -13.26 -4.93 -6.63
N ILE A 163 -12.84 -3.99 -7.49
CA ILE A 163 -13.05 -4.08 -8.93
C ILE A 163 -12.14 -5.13 -9.59
N THR A 164 -10.97 -5.41 -9.01
CA THR A 164 -10.01 -6.40 -9.55
C THR A 164 -10.27 -7.83 -9.10
N GLY A 165 -11.34 -8.10 -8.37
CA GLY A 165 -11.74 -9.45 -7.96
C GLY A 165 -12.39 -10.30 -9.05
N ASP A 166 -12.65 -9.75 -10.23
CA ASP A 166 -13.40 -10.40 -11.32
C ASP A 166 -12.59 -10.61 -12.62
N GLU A 167 -11.25 -10.67 -12.57
CA GLU A 167 -10.44 -11.08 -13.75
C GLU A 167 -9.48 -12.24 -13.45
#